data_bec53c6a82f97bd319a893d6859886d2
#
_entry.id   bec53c6a82f97bd319a893d6859886d2
#
_cell.length_a   1.000
_cell.length_b   1.000
_cell.length_c   1.000
_cell.angle_alpha   90.00
_cell.angle_beta   90.00
_cell.angle_gamma   90.00
#
_symmetry.space_group_name_H-M   'P 1'
#
loop_
_entity.id
_entity.type
_entity.pdbx_description
1 polymer ?
#
loop_
_entity_poly.entity_id
_entity_poly.type
_entity_poly.pdbx_seq_one_letter_code
_entity_poly.pdbx_strand_id
1 'polypeptide(L)'
;MESSLQQPERRLSKKAVRVWVITSILEQFINIAVLGVLYYLDQRFSWPDWVNWILIGLVVLIVLSAVWSIFISPWLTYRHWRYDVNDEFLQLKRGAIREVHHIVPMTKIQSIATKQGPFLRKYGLLTLTIKTLNSEHEIPALPEDTAIDVRNLIARYAKIKEVEE
;
A
#
# COMPACT_ATOMS: atom_id res chain seq x y z
N MET A 1 32.27 -11.09 -10.29
CA MET A 1 30.89 -11.58 -10.45
C MET A 1 29.96 -10.56 -9.80
N GLU A 2 30.03 -9.35 -10.32
CA GLU A 2 29.17 -8.20 -9.91
C GLU A 2 28.10 -8.05 -10.99
N SER A 3 27.18 -9.01 -11.06
CA SER A 3 25.99 -8.83 -11.86
C SER A 3 25.05 -7.91 -11.11
N SER A 4 25.30 -6.60 -11.29
CA SER A 4 24.25 -5.58 -11.40
C SER A 4 22.95 -5.92 -10.67
N LEU A 5 22.91 -5.70 -9.38
CA LEU A 5 21.67 -5.35 -8.71
C LEU A 5 21.26 -3.97 -9.26
N GLN A 6 20.80 -3.96 -10.53
CA GLN A 6 20.23 -2.77 -11.12
C GLN A 6 19.11 -2.29 -10.20
N GLN A 7 19.11 -1.02 -9.90
CA GLN A 7 18.03 -0.46 -9.09
C GLN A 7 16.71 -0.67 -9.81
N PRO A 8 15.67 -1.13 -9.11
CA PRO A 8 14.37 -1.39 -9.73
C PRO A 8 13.84 -0.12 -10.40
N GLU A 9 13.54 -0.22 -11.70
CA GLU A 9 13.18 0.93 -12.54
C GLU A 9 11.66 1.13 -12.67
N ARG A 10 10.89 0.05 -12.53
CA ARG A 10 9.43 0.08 -12.74
C ARG A 10 8.73 0.84 -11.63
N ARG A 11 7.82 1.74 -12.02
CA ARG A 11 7.04 2.60 -11.12
C ARG A 11 5.59 2.13 -11.03
N LEU A 12 4.94 2.48 -9.93
CA LEU A 12 3.50 2.33 -9.78
C LEU A 12 2.72 3.25 -10.74
N SER A 13 1.44 2.95 -10.92
CA SER A 13 0.54 3.83 -11.71
C SER A 13 0.27 5.16 -11.01
N LYS A 14 0.24 6.26 -11.75
CA LYS A 14 -0.23 7.56 -11.24
C LYS A 14 -1.68 7.50 -10.73
N LYS A 15 -2.50 6.59 -11.26
CA LYS A 15 -3.87 6.35 -10.79
C LYS A 15 -3.92 5.82 -9.36
N ALA A 16 -2.85 5.15 -8.88
CA ALA A 16 -2.74 4.67 -7.51
C ALA A 16 -2.87 5.79 -6.48
N VAL A 17 -2.24 6.95 -6.75
CA VAL A 17 -2.32 8.12 -5.88
C VAL A 17 -3.77 8.56 -5.67
N ARG A 18 -4.59 8.56 -6.73
CA ARG A 18 -6.01 8.94 -6.63
C ARG A 18 -6.80 7.98 -5.75
N VAL A 19 -6.55 6.68 -5.89
CA VAL A 19 -7.24 5.67 -5.06
C VAL A 19 -6.86 5.85 -3.60
N TRP A 20 -5.57 6.03 -3.29
CA TRP A 20 -5.11 6.26 -1.92
C TRP A 20 -5.68 7.54 -1.31
N VAL A 21 -5.73 8.64 -2.07
CA VAL A 21 -6.36 9.89 -1.61
C VAL A 21 -7.85 9.69 -1.30
N ILE A 22 -8.60 8.99 -2.18
CA ILE A 22 -10.03 8.72 -1.96
C ILE A 22 -10.24 7.87 -0.72
N THR A 23 -9.41 6.83 -0.52
CA THR A 23 -9.49 5.98 0.66
C THR A 23 -9.18 6.77 1.94
N SER A 24 -8.15 7.62 1.91
CA SER A 24 -7.82 8.49 3.04
C SER A 24 -8.95 9.49 3.36
N ILE A 25 -9.59 10.07 2.35
CA ILE A 25 -10.75 10.95 2.55
C ILE A 25 -11.88 10.19 3.25
N LEU A 26 -12.17 8.95 2.82
CA LEU A 26 -13.21 8.14 3.44
C LEU A 26 -12.89 7.80 4.90
N GLU A 27 -11.63 7.48 5.21
CA GLU A 27 -11.18 7.28 6.59
C GLU A 27 -11.39 8.53 7.44
N GLN A 28 -11.10 9.73 6.90
CA GLN A 28 -11.32 10.97 7.63
C GLN A 28 -12.81 11.26 7.88
N PHE A 29 -13.70 10.89 6.95
CA PHE A 29 -15.14 10.98 7.19
C PHE A 29 -15.59 10.12 8.36
N ILE A 30 -15.06 8.91 8.46
CA ILE A 30 -15.34 8.01 9.60
C ILE A 30 -14.84 8.64 10.91
N ASN A 31 -13.61 9.16 10.92
CA ASN A 31 -13.04 9.80 12.11
C ASN A 31 -13.85 11.01 12.56
N ILE A 32 -14.31 11.86 11.61
CA ILE A 32 -15.17 13.01 11.91
C ILE A 32 -16.54 12.56 12.42
N ALA A 33 -17.12 11.51 11.87
CA ALA A 33 -18.40 10.97 12.33
C ALA A 33 -18.29 10.46 13.78
N VAL A 34 -17.22 9.71 14.10
CA VAL A 34 -16.94 9.24 15.47
C VAL A 34 -16.78 10.42 16.43
N LEU A 35 -16.02 11.45 16.03
CA LEU A 35 -15.85 12.66 16.84
C LEU A 35 -17.19 13.39 17.06
N GLY A 36 -18.03 13.48 16.04
CA GLY A 36 -19.37 14.07 16.15
C GLY A 36 -20.28 13.33 17.12
N VAL A 37 -20.20 11.99 17.13
CA VAL A 37 -20.93 11.16 18.11
C VAL A 37 -20.40 11.41 19.53
N LEU A 38 -19.09 11.46 19.73
CA LEU A 38 -18.49 11.72 21.04
C LEU A 38 -18.89 13.12 21.55
N TYR A 39 -18.85 14.12 20.70
CA TYR A 39 -19.30 15.48 21.03
C TYR A 39 -20.79 15.52 21.40
N TYR A 40 -21.64 14.80 20.66
CA TYR A 40 -23.06 14.67 20.99
C TYR A 40 -23.30 14.02 22.34
N LEU A 41 -22.54 12.97 22.67
CA LEU A 41 -22.61 12.29 23.95
C LEU A 41 -22.16 13.21 25.10
N ASP A 42 -21.11 13.98 24.91
CA ASP A 42 -20.62 14.98 25.86
C ASP A 42 -21.74 15.97 26.23
N GLN A 43 -22.42 16.55 25.23
CA GLN A 43 -23.54 17.47 25.43
C GLN A 43 -24.75 16.79 26.13
N ARG A 44 -24.97 15.49 25.88
CA ARG A 44 -26.13 14.77 26.41
C ARG A 44 -25.94 14.31 27.87
N PHE A 45 -24.71 13.97 28.23
CA PHE A 45 -24.37 13.41 29.54
C PHE A 45 -23.64 14.39 30.45
N SER A 46 -23.39 15.62 30.00
CA SER A 46 -22.69 16.68 30.74
C SER A 46 -21.40 16.16 31.38
N TRP A 47 -20.49 15.64 30.54
CA TRP A 47 -19.22 15.12 31.01
C TRP A 47 -18.36 16.20 31.67
N PRO A 48 -17.39 15.81 32.53
CA PRO A 48 -16.52 16.77 33.20
C PRO A 48 -15.74 17.64 32.19
N ASP A 49 -15.47 18.90 32.52
CA ASP A 49 -14.82 19.90 31.62
C ASP A 49 -13.49 19.46 31.01
N TRP A 50 -12.76 18.57 31.68
CA TRP A 50 -11.50 18.06 31.14
C TRP A 50 -11.68 17.19 29.88
N VAL A 51 -12.87 16.59 29.68
CA VAL A 51 -13.19 15.82 28.46
C VAL A 51 -13.22 16.74 27.23
N ASN A 52 -13.68 17.97 27.39
CA ASN A 52 -13.69 18.94 26.30
C ASN A 52 -12.26 19.23 25.77
N TRP A 53 -11.27 19.29 26.65
CA TRP A 53 -9.86 19.43 26.22
C TRP A 53 -9.35 18.22 25.44
N ILE A 54 -9.80 17.02 25.81
CA ILE A 54 -9.49 15.79 25.05
C ILE A 54 -10.13 15.84 23.65
N LEU A 55 -11.39 16.25 23.55
CA LEU A 55 -12.07 16.39 22.27
C LEU A 55 -11.36 17.38 21.35
N ILE A 56 -10.93 18.53 21.89
CA ILE A 56 -10.13 19.51 21.15
C ILE A 56 -8.81 18.88 20.66
N GLY A 57 -8.11 18.15 21.54
CA GLY A 57 -6.90 17.43 21.16
C GLY A 57 -7.12 16.41 20.04
N LEU A 58 -8.24 15.68 20.08
CA LEU A 58 -8.65 14.75 19.03
C LEU A 58 -8.93 15.47 17.68
N VAL A 59 -9.58 16.62 17.72
CA VAL A 59 -9.77 17.44 16.50
C VAL A 59 -8.44 17.80 15.87
N VAL A 60 -7.50 18.31 16.65
CA VAL A 60 -6.16 18.66 16.18
C VAL A 60 -5.45 17.44 15.57
N LEU A 61 -5.51 16.28 16.23
CA LEU A 61 -4.94 15.03 15.76
C LEU A 61 -5.57 14.59 14.42
N ILE A 62 -6.89 14.66 14.28
CA ILE A 62 -7.60 14.32 13.04
C ILE A 62 -7.18 15.25 11.92
N VAL A 63 -7.08 16.55 12.16
CA VAL A 63 -6.63 17.52 11.14
C VAL A 63 -5.18 17.23 10.71
N LEU A 64 -4.27 17.00 11.64
CA LEU A 64 -2.88 16.65 11.31
C LEU A 64 -2.78 15.33 10.53
N SER A 65 -3.54 14.31 10.95
CA SER A 65 -3.57 13.04 10.25
C SER A 65 -4.16 13.16 8.85
N ALA A 66 -5.18 14.01 8.65
CA ALA A 66 -5.77 14.28 7.35
C ALA A 66 -4.77 14.94 6.40
N VAL A 67 -4.06 15.96 6.85
CA VAL A 67 -2.99 16.60 6.05
C VAL A 67 -1.94 15.58 5.65
N TRP A 68 -1.49 14.76 6.59
CA TRP A 68 -0.49 13.73 6.31
C TRP A 68 -1.00 12.66 5.33
N SER A 69 -2.18 12.08 5.57
CA SER A 69 -2.69 10.94 4.79
C SER A 69 -3.19 11.33 3.40
N ILE A 70 -3.71 12.55 3.21
CA ILE A 70 -4.26 13.00 1.94
C ILE A 70 -3.17 13.61 1.03
N PHE A 71 -2.29 14.43 1.60
CA PHE A 71 -1.33 15.20 0.78
C PHE A 71 0.07 14.61 0.76
N ILE A 72 0.56 14.09 1.89
CA ILE A 72 1.98 13.70 2.02
C ILE A 72 2.18 12.22 1.68
N SER A 73 1.46 11.32 2.35
CA SER A 73 1.65 9.89 2.27
C SER A 73 1.50 9.30 0.86
N PRO A 74 0.44 9.61 0.07
CA PRO A 74 0.24 9.04 -1.25
C PRO A 74 1.35 9.45 -2.23
N TRP A 75 1.80 10.69 -2.15
CA TRP A 75 2.84 11.22 -3.02
C TRP A 75 4.23 10.63 -2.69
N LEU A 76 4.56 10.54 -1.40
CA LEU A 76 5.78 9.91 -0.94
C LEU A 76 5.85 8.42 -1.34
N THR A 77 4.77 7.69 -1.12
CA THR A 77 4.67 6.28 -1.50
C THR A 77 4.87 6.11 -3.00
N TYR A 78 4.16 6.89 -3.82
CA TYR A 78 4.30 6.82 -5.27
C TYR A 78 5.73 7.12 -5.75
N ARG A 79 6.39 8.10 -5.14
CA ARG A 79 7.73 8.53 -5.56
C ARG A 79 8.82 7.51 -5.22
N HIS A 80 8.70 6.85 -4.07
CA HIS A 80 9.75 5.97 -3.55
C HIS A 80 9.50 4.48 -3.76
N TRP A 81 8.33 4.13 -4.30
CA TRP A 81 8.01 2.75 -4.60
C TRP A 81 8.56 2.36 -5.97
N ARG A 82 9.37 1.30 -5.97
CA ARG A 82 9.95 0.72 -7.19
C ARG A 82 9.87 -0.79 -7.10
N TYR A 83 9.71 -1.45 -8.23
CA TYR A 83 9.81 -2.90 -8.34
C TYR A 83 10.52 -3.29 -9.63
N ASP A 84 11.12 -4.48 -9.62
CA ASP A 84 11.67 -5.10 -10.81
C ASP A 84 11.51 -6.61 -10.71
N VAL A 85 11.35 -7.26 -11.86
CA VAL A 85 11.11 -8.69 -11.97
C VAL A 85 12.09 -9.26 -12.98
N ASN A 86 13.04 -10.04 -12.48
CA ASN A 86 14.02 -10.76 -13.27
C ASN A 86 13.76 -12.28 -13.16
N ASP A 87 14.43 -13.09 -13.94
CA ASP A 87 14.35 -14.54 -13.95
C ASP A 87 14.81 -15.18 -12.62
N GLU A 88 15.67 -14.51 -11.86
CA GLU A 88 16.20 -14.99 -10.59
C GLU A 88 15.51 -14.39 -9.36
N PHE A 89 15.19 -13.09 -9.42
CA PHE A 89 14.74 -12.33 -8.25
C PHE A 89 13.59 -11.39 -8.56
N LEU A 90 12.66 -11.28 -7.62
CA LEU A 90 11.74 -10.17 -7.51
C LEU A 90 12.35 -9.13 -6.55
N GLN A 91 12.55 -7.92 -7.04
CA GLN A 91 13.07 -6.81 -6.24
C GLN A 91 11.95 -5.82 -5.94
N LEU A 92 11.80 -5.46 -4.66
CA LEU A 92 10.82 -4.50 -4.18
C LEU A 92 11.53 -3.46 -3.33
N LYS A 93 11.55 -2.22 -3.79
CA LYS A 93 12.08 -1.09 -3.04
C LYS A 93 10.93 -0.18 -2.61
N ARG A 94 10.82 0.05 -1.31
CA ARG A 94 9.77 0.89 -0.72
C ARG A 94 10.30 1.74 0.43
N GLY A 95 9.61 2.85 0.72
CA GLY A 95 9.85 3.72 1.86
C GLY A 95 10.51 5.03 1.48
N ALA A 96 9.97 6.14 2.03
CA ALA A 96 10.44 7.50 1.78
C ALA A 96 11.44 7.98 2.83
N ILE A 97 11.24 7.60 4.10
CA ILE A 97 12.11 7.96 5.23
C ILE A 97 13.09 6.83 5.51
N ARG A 98 12.60 5.60 5.50
CA ARG A 98 13.42 4.40 5.65
C ARG A 98 13.26 3.55 4.40
N GLU A 99 14.26 3.52 3.58
CA GLU A 99 14.28 2.63 2.41
C GLU A 99 14.42 1.18 2.85
N VAL A 100 13.51 0.34 2.38
CA VAL A 100 13.56 -1.10 2.56
C VAL A 100 13.61 -1.74 1.18
N HIS A 101 14.65 -2.51 0.93
CA HIS A 101 14.86 -3.25 -0.29
C HIS A 101 14.68 -4.74 -0.01
N HIS A 102 13.60 -5.32 -0.53
CA HIS A 102 13.34 -6.75 -0.46
C HIS A 102 13.76 -7.41 -1.76
N ILE A 103 14.59 -8.42 -1.66
CA ILE A 103 14.99 -9.30 -2.76
C ILE A 103 14.41 -10.68 -2.46
N VAL A 104 13.48 -11.11 -3.30
CA VAL A 104 12.78 -12.38 -3.15
C VAL A 104 13.22 -13.32 -4.28
N PRO A 105 13.94 -14.39 -3.98
CA PRO A 105 14.30 -15.40 -4.99
C PRO A 105 13.03 -16.04 -5.58
N MET A 106 12.99 -16.25 -6.90
CA MET A 106 11.84 -16.87 -7.58
C MET A 106 11.56 -18.28 -7.04
N THR A 107 12.59 -19.03 -6.65
CA THR A 107 12.46 -20.36 -6.05
C THR A 107 11.79 -20.38 -4.67
N LYS A 108 11.66 -19.25 -4.01
CA LYS A 108 10.99 -19.14 -2.70
C LYS A 108 9.53 -18.71 -2.80
N ILE A 109 9.04 -18.38 -3.99
CA ILE A 109 7.66 -17.96 -4.21
C ILE A 109 6.75 -19.18 -4.23
N GLN A 110 5.77 -19.20 -3.34
CA GLN A 110 4.80 -20.31 -3.24
C GLN A 110 3.49 -20.02 -3.95
N SER A 111 3.02 -18.78 -3.88
CA SER A 111 1.77 -18.40 -4.54
C SER A 111 1.73 -16.92 -4.88
N ILE A 112 0.97 -16.62 -5.93
CA ILE A 112 0.71 -15.27 -6.38
C ILE A 112 -0.81 -15.10 -6.45
N ALA A 113 -1.32 -14.08 -5.77
CA ALA A 113 -2.72 -13.72 -5.78
C ALA A 113 -2.92 -12.29 -6.26
N THR A 114 -4.06 -12.02 -6.86
CA THR A 114 -4.50 -10.67 -7.22
C THR A 114 -5.62 -10.24 -6.28
N LYS A 115 -5.51 -9.03 -5.72
CA LYS A 115 -6.55 -8.42 -4.87
C LYS A 115 -7.10 -7.19 -5.57
N GLN A 116 -8.42 -7.05 -5.60
CA GLN A 116 -9.08 -5.89 -6.20
C GLN A 116 -10.26 -5.45 -5.32
N GLY A 117 -10.06 -4.37 -4.58
CA GLY A 117 -11.15 -3.72 -3.85
C GLY A 117 -12.02 -2.83 -4.78
N PRO A 118 -13.17 -2.33 -4.29
CA PRO A 118 -14.12 -1.56 -5.09
C PRO A 118 -13.51 -0.30 -5.72
N PHE A 119 -12.65 0.40 -5.01
CA PHE A 119 -11.96 1.57 -5.54
C PHE A 119 -10.91 1.21 -6.59
N LEU A 120 -10.11 0.16 -6.36
CA LEU A 120 -9.14 -0.31 -7.34
C LEU A 120 -9.85 -0.75 -8.63
N ARG A 121 -10.98 -1.43 -8.52
CA ARG A 121 -11.80 -1.88 -9.65
C ARG A 121 -12.30 -0.70 -10.49
N LYS A 122 -12.78 0.37 -9.84
CA LYS A 122 -13.26 1.58 -10.53
C LYS A 122 -12.18 2.25 -11.38
N TYR A 123 -10.91 2.11 -10.98
CA TYR A 123 -9.78 2.72 -11.69
C TYR A 123 -8.99 1.74 -12.55
N GLY A 124 -9.44 0.48 -12.69
CA GLY A 124 -8.76 -0.56 -13.46
C GLY A 124 -7.39 -0.92 -12.87
N LEU A 125 -7.31 -1.01 -11.53
CA LEU A 125 -6.09 -1.32 -10.81
C LEU A 125 -6.22 -2.63 -10.05
N LEU A 126 -5.10 -3.36 -9.90
CA LEU A 126 -4.97 -4.59 -9.13
C LEU A 126 -3.78 -4.47 -8.16
N THR A 127 -3.86 -5.13 -7.03
CA THR A 127 -2.73 -5.36 -6.14
C THR A 127 -2.26 -6.80 -6.30
N LEU A 128 -0.98 -7.00 -6.58
CA LEU A 128 -0.36 -8.32 -6.59
C LEU A 128 0.15 -8.65 -5.20
N THR A 129 -0.23 -9.81 -4.70
CA THR A 129 0.24 -10.36 -3.44
C THR A 129 1.09 -11.60 -3.73
N ILE A 130 2.34 -11.56 -3.34
CA ILE A 130 3.33 -12.64 -3.52
C ILE A 130 3.63 -13.24 -2.17
N LYS A 131 3.36 -14.54 -2.00
CA LYS A 131 3.61 -15.27 -0.76
C LYS A 131 4.82 -16.17 -0.89
N THR A 132 5.65 -16.11 0.13
CA THR A 132 6.75 -17.05 0.38
C THR A 132 6.46 -17.85 1.64
N LEU A 133 7.33 -18.78 2.02
CA LEU A 133 7.18 -19.56 3.27
C LEU A 133 7.03 -18.68 4.53
N ASN A 134 7.77 -17.57 4.59
CA ASN A 134 7.92 -16.79 5.82
C ASN A 134 7.45 -15.34 5.69
N SER A 135 7.02 -14.90 4.49
CA SER A 135 6.66 -13.51 4.26
C SER A 135 5.62 -13.35 3.15
N GLU A 136 4.90 -12.25 3.22
CA GLU A 136 3.98 -11.80 2.18
C GLU A 136 4.45 -10.43 1.68
N HIS A 137 4.55 -10.29 0.38
CA HIS A 137 4.94 -9.05 -0.30
C HIS A 137 3.82 -8.60 -1.21
N GLU A 138 3.58 -7.30 -1.28
CA GLU A 138 2.55 -6.74 -2.13
C GLU A 138 3.14 -5.71 -3.09
N ILE A 139 2.67 -5.72 -4.34
CA ILE A 139 2.88 -4.66 -5.31
C ILE A 139 1.52 -3.96 -5.49
N PRO A 140 1.32 -2.78 -4.87
CA PRO A 140 0.02 -2.15 -4.82
C PRO A 140 -0.33 -1.42 -6.13
N ALA A 141 -1.62 -1.42 -6.46
CA ALA A 141 -2.23 -0.52 -7.43
C ALA A 141 -1.54 -0.48 -8.82
N LEU A 142 -1.23 -1.64 -9.37
CA LEU A 142 -0.80 -1.79 -10.76
C LEU A 142 -2.00 -1.68 -11.72
N PRO A 143 -1.82 -1.16 -12.95
CA PRO A 143 -2.80 -1.31 -14.01
C PRO A 143 -3.11 -2.79 -14.23
N GLU A 144 -4.36 -3.12 -14.51
CA GLU A 144 -4.84 -4.51 -14.63
C GLU A 144 -4.00 -5.31 -15.63
N ASP A 145 -3.77 -4.77 -16.82
CA ASP A 145 -2.94 -5.42 -17.87
C ASP A 145 -1.53 -5.68 -17.35
N THR A 146 -0.89 -4.67 -16.74
CA THR A 146 0.46 -4.79 -16.19
C THR A 146 0.51 -5.80 -15.04
N ALA A 147 -0.51 -5.84 -14.19
CA ALA A 147 -0.58 -6.79 -13.08
C ALA A 147 -0.69 -8.23 -13.57
N ILE A 148 -1.49 -8.46 -14.62
CA ILE A 148 -1.62 -9.78 -15.26
C ILE A 148 -0.29 -10.20 -15.89
N ASP A 149 0.38 -9.30 -16.62
CA ASP A 149 1.67 -9.58 -17.24
C ASP A 149 2.74 -9.92 -16.19
N VAL A 150 2.86 -9.10 -15.16
CA VAL A 150 3.82 -9.32 -14.05
C VAL A 150 3.52 -10.64 -13.32
N ARG A 151 2.25 -10.93 -13.03
CA ARG A 151 1.84 -12.20 -12.42
C ARG A 151 2.25 -13.40 -13.27
N ASN A 152 1.97 -13.34 -14.57
CA ASN A 152 2.27 -14.44 -15.49
C ASN A 152 3.79 -14.61 -15.66
N LEU A 153 4.55 -13.52 -15.65
CA LEU A 153 6.00 -13.53 -15.72
C LEU A 153 6.60 -14.21 -14.48
N ILE A 154 6.18 -13.79 -13.29
CA ILE A 154 6.64 -14.40 -12.02
C ILE A 154 6.23 -15.88 -11.96
N ALA A 155 4.99 -16.22 -12.33
CA ALA A 155 4.53 -17.62 -12.36
C ALA A 155 5.37 -18.50 -13.31
N ARG A 156 5.78 -17.94 -14.45
CA ARG A 156 6.65 -18.64 -15.41
C ARG A 156 8.03 -18.89 -14.81
N TYR A 157 8.66 -17.87 -14.22
CA TYR A 157 9.99 -18.00 -13.66
C TYR A 157 10.03 -18.92 -12.42
N ALA A 158 9.06 -18.80 -11.54
CA ALA A 158 8.94 -19.70 -10.39
C ALA A 158 8.75 -21.17 -10.83
N LYS A 159 7.95 -21.42 -11.89
CA LYS A 159 7.67 -22.77 -12.39
C LYS A 159 8.82 -23.39 -13.18
N ILE A 160 9.61 -22.60 -13.90
CA ILE A 160 10.79 -23.07 -14.62
C ILE A 160 11.87 -23.55 -13.64
N LYS A 161 12.01 -22.91 -12.49
CA LYS A 161 13.00 -23.31 -11.48
C LYS A 161 12.58 -24.50 -10.60
N GLU A 162 11.27 -24.83 -10.53
CA GLU A 162 10.80 -26.07 -9.90
C GLU A 162 11.09 -27.34 -10.76
N VAL A 163 11.34 -27.15 -12.06
CA VAL A 163 11.61 -28.28 -12.99
C VAL A 163 13.12 -28.56 -13.11
N GLU A 164 13.97 -27.64 -12.69
CA GLU A 164 15.43 -27.78 -12.74
C GLU A 164 16.07 -28.34 -11.45
N GLU A 165 15.30 -28.51 -10.37
CA GLU A 165 15.68 -29.21 -9.14
C GLU A 165 15.23 -30.69 -9.17
#